data_a4744333f7d3ca954dcf56b8026493dc
#
_entry.id   a4744333f7d3ca954dcf56b8026493dc
#
_cell.length_a   1.000
_cell.length_b   1.000
_cell.length_c   1.000
_cell.angle_alpha   90.00
_cell.angle_beta   90.00
_cell.angle_gamma   90.00
#
_symmetry.space_group_name_H-M   'P 1'
#
loop_
_entity.id
_entity.type
_entity.pdbx_description
1 polymer ?
#
loop_
_entity_poly.entity_id
_entity_poly.type
_entity_poly.pdbx_seq_one_letter_code
_entity_poly.pdbx_strand_id
1 'polypeptide(L)'
;MDVKIESSWKNVLKAEFNKPYFLEAVTFLRMEKSAGKTIFPPGSLLFNAFNTTPFDAVKVVLLGQDPYHGPGQAHGLCFSVPEKISPPPSLVNIFRELHNDTGVPFPSSGNLTRWAQQGVLLLNASLSVRSNEPMSHSKIGWAQFTDTVITKISDLKKNIVFLLWGKFAQEKQALIDETKHLVLKAAHPSPYSANNGFLGCRHFSKTNDYLVQNGIDPIDWSLQ
;
A
#
# COMPACT_ATOMS: atom_id res chain seq x y z
N MET A 1 -14.06 9.51 -17.54
CA MET A 1 -14.19 10.24 -16.23
C MET A 1 -12.90 10.99 -15.96
N ASP A 2 -12.98 12.22 -15.43
CA ASP A 2 -11.77 12.93 -14.97
C ASP A 2 -11.44 12.55 -13.52
N VAL A 3 -10.47 11.66 -13.34
CA VAL A 3 -10.00 11.20 -12.03
C VAL A 3 -8.85 12.09 -11.60
N LYS A 4 -8.96 12.63 -10.37
CA LYS A 4 -7.88 13.42 -9.73
C LYS A 4 -6.85 12.47 -9.14
N ILE A 5 -5.83 12.16 -9.91
CA ILE A 5 -4.70 11.32 -9.56
C ILE A 5 -3.43 11.93 -10.17
N GLU A 6 -2.27 11.65 -9.60
CA GLU A 6 -0.98 12.13 -10.10
C GLU A 6 -0.78 11.78 -11.60
N SER A 7 -0.12 12.66 -12.35
CA SER A 7 -0.13 12.67 -13.82
C SER A 7 0.49 11.43 -14.46
N SER A 8 1.59 10.88 -13.91
CA SER A 8 2.22 9.68 -14.44
C SER A 8 1.31 8.45 -14.28
N TRP A 9 0.65 8.31 -13.13
CA TRP A 9 -0.38 7.31 -12.90
C TRP A 9 -1.60 7.49 -13.80
N LYS A 10 -2.03 8.75 -13.99
CA LYS A 10 -3.16 9.05 -14.89
C LYS A 10 -2.90 8.54 -16.29
N ASN A 11 -1.68 8.70 -16.79
CA ASN A 11 -1.28 8.21 -18.11
C ASN A 11 -1.28 6.68 -18.18
N VAL A 12 -0.68 6.01 -17.20
CA VAL A 12 -0.57 4.54 -17.16
C VAL A 12 -1.93 3.85 -17.01
N LEU A 13 -2.84 4.46 -16.22
CA LEU A 13 -4.14 3.89 -15.86
C LEU A 13 -5.31 4.47 -16.65
N LYS A 14 -5.07 5.30 -17.68
CA LYS A 14 -6.10 6.02 -18.43
C LYS A 14 -7.24 5.13 -18.92
N ALA A 15 -6.92 3.94 -19.40
CA ALA A 15 -7.92 2.99 -19.92
C ALA A 15 -8.81 2.44 -18.80
N GLU A 16 -8.29 2.30 -17.57
CA GLU A 16 -9.01 1.71 -16.44
C GLU A 16 -10.16 2.60 -15.96
N PHE A 17 -10.00 3.93 -16.02
CA PHE A 17 -11.00 4.87 -15.52
C PHE A 17 -12.32 4.90 -16.29
N ASN A 18 -12.37 4.24 -17.44
CA ASN A 18 -13.59 4.11 -18.26
C ASN A 18 -14.13 2.67 -18.27
N LYS A 19 -13.49 1.74 -17.59
CA LYS A 19 -13.97 0.34 -17.51
C LYS A 19 -15.20 0.23 -16.60
N PRO A 20 -16.15 -0.69 -16.91
CA PRO A 20 -17.39 -0.86 -16.15
C PRO A 20 -17.14 -1.00 -14.64
N TYR A 21 -16.23 -1.88 -14.23
CA TYR A 21 -15.95 -2.13 -12.81
C TYR A 21 -15.53 -0.87 -12.05
N PHE A 22 -14.76 0.03 -12.71
CA PHE A 22 -14.30 1.27 -12.07
C PHE A 22 -15.45 2.27 -11.93
N LEU A 23 -16.27 2.40 -12.97
CA LEU A 23 -17.46 3.25 -12.97
C LEU A 23 -18.50 2.78 -11.94
N GLU A 24 -18.68 1.47 -11.81
CA GLU A 24 -19.54 0.84 -10.81
C GLU A 24 -19.03 1.10 -9.38
N ALA A 25 -17.72 0.97 -9.13
CA ALA A 25 -17.12 1.29 -7.85
C ALA A 25 -17.36 2.76 -7.45
N VAL A 26 -17.14 3.70 -8.40
CA VAL A 26 -17.38 5.13 -8.16
C VAL A 26 -18.86 5.41 -7.89
N THR A 27 -19.77 4.77 -8.64
CA THR A 27 -21.21 4.92 -8.45
C THR A 27 -21.63 4.37 -7.09
N PHE A 28 -21.14 3.20 -6.72
CA PHE A 28 -21.37 2.61 -5.40
C PHE A 28 -20.97 3.54 -4.25
N LEU A 29 -19.74 4.11 -4.31
CA LEU A 29 -19.27 5.04 -3.28
C LEU A 29 -20.13 6.32 -3.19
N ARG A 30 -20.61 6.82 -4.32
CA ARG A 30 -21.54 7.96 -4.35
C ARG A 30 -22.87 7.63 -3.67
N MET A 31 -23.42 6.46 -3.96
CA MET A 31 -24.66 5.97 -3.34
C MET A 31 -24.50 5.80 -1.82
N GLU A 32 -23.43 5.18 -1.37
CA GLU A 32 -23.09 5.04 0.06
C GLU A 32 -23.05 6.41 0.75
N LYS A 33 -22.32 7.37 0.15
CA LYS A 33 -22.22 8.73 0.68
C LYS A 33 -23.56 9.44 0.72
N SER A 34 -24.39 9.30 -0.31
CA SER A 34 -25.74 9.88 -0.36
C SER A 34 -26.66 9.24 0.67
N ALA A 35 -26.44 7.98 1.03
CA ALA A 35 -27.13 7.27 2.10
C ALA A 35 -26.59 7.59 3.51
N GLY A 36 -25.70 8.58 3.65
CA GLY A 36 -25.11 8.99 4.92
C GLY A 36 -24.08 8.04 5.51
N LYS A 37 -23.56 7.09 4.73
CA LYS A 37 -22.51 6.20 5.20
C LYS A 37 -21.16 6.91 5.29
N THR A 38 -20.46 6.68 6.39
CA THR A 38 -19.09 7.18 6.56
C THR A 38 -18.12 6.20 5.91
N ILE A 39 -17.30 6.72 4.99
CA ILE A 39 -16.32 5.94 4.21
C ILE A 39 -14.92 6.45 4.51
N PHE A 40 -13.97 5.55 4.69
CA PHE A 40 -12.55 5.84 4.87
C PHE A 40 -11.70 5.29 3.73
N PRO A 41 -10.59 5.97 3.38
CA PRO A 41 -10.23 7.32 3.80
C PRO A 41 -11.21 8.37 3.25
N PRO A 42 -11.12 9.64 3.68
CA PRO A 42 -11.85 10.75 3.03
C PRO A 42 -11.59 10.75 1.52
N GLY A 43 -12.60 11.10 0.72
CA GLY A 43 -12.53 10.99 -0.75
C GLY A 43 -11.36 11.73 -1.40
N SER A 44 -10.88 12.83 -0.80
CA SER A 44 -9.68 13.54 -1.23
C SER A 44 -8.38 12.74 -1.04
N LEU A 45 -8.40 11.72 -0.17
CA LEU A 45 -7.26 10.85 0.13
C LEU A 45 -7.38 9.44 -0.46
N LEU A 46 -8.41 9.18 -1.27
CA LEU A 46 -8.64 7.86 -1.87
C LEU A 46 -7.46 7.39 -2.72
N PHE A 47 -6.83 8.30 -3.45
CA PHE A 47 -5.66 8.05 -4.30
C PHE A 47 -4.34 8.58 -3.69
N ASN A 48 -4.28 8.74 -2.36
CA ASN A 48 -3.11 9.33 -1.71
C ASN A 48 -1.81 8.54 -1.94
N ALA A 49 -1.86 7.21 -1.98
CA ALA A 49 -0.70 6.37 -2.31
C ALA A 49 -0.11 6.73 -3.69
N PHE A 50 -0.95 6.94 -4.68
CA PHE A 50 -0.56 7.33 -6.03
C PHE A 50 -0.08 8.78 -6.10
N ASN A 51 -0.73 9.68 -5.36
CA ASN A 51 -0.38 11.10 -5.36
C ASN A 51 0.94 11.37 -4.63
N THR A 52 1.28 10.56 -3.63
CA THR A 52 2.53 10.70 -2.86
C THR A 52 3.69 9.96 -3.53
N THR A 53 3.41 8.85 -4.23
CA THR A 53 4.41 8.05 -4.93
C THR A 53 4.09 8.04 -6.43
N PRO A 54 4.63 8.96 -7.26
CA PRO A 54 4.47 8.95 -8.71
C PRO A 54 4.90 7.61 -9.33
N PHE A 55 4.30 7.20 -10.46
CA PHE A 55 4.62 5.93 -11.12
C PHE A 55 6.12 5.78 -11.40
N ASP A 56 6.74 6.85 -11.90
CA ASP A 56 8.15 6.84 -12.26
C ASP A 56 9.07 6.70 -11.05
N ALA A 57 8.63 7.18 -9.89
CA ALA A 57 9.37 7.12 -8.63
C ALA A 57 9.27 5.77 -7.89
N VAL A 58 8.34 4.88 -8.28
CA VAL A 58 8.13 3.60 -7.57
C VAL A 58 9.41 2.76 -7.60
N LYS A 59 9.89 2.38 -6.42
CA LYS A 59 11.01 1.48 -6.15
C LYS A 59 10.56 0.23 -5.38
N VAL A 60 9.59 0.42 -4.49
CA VAL A 60 9.06 -0.64 -3.61
C VAL A 60 7.54 -0.59 -3.65
N VAL A 61 6.89 -1.75 -3.64
CA VAL A 61 5.44 -1.89 -3.48
C VAL A 61 5.19 -2.64 -2.19
N LEU A 62 4.54 -1.99 -1.23
CA LEU A 62 4.02 -2.65 -0.02
C LEU A 62 2.51 -2.76 -0.14
N LEU A 63 2.00 -4.00 -0.10
CA LEU A 63 0.59 -4.28 -0.31
C LEU A 63 -0.13 -4.55 1.01
N GLY A 64 -1.12 -3.69 1.33
CA GLY A 64 -2.11 -3.90 2.38
C GLY A 64 -3.42 -4.48 1.83
N GLN A 65 -4.35 -4.87 2.69
CA GLN A 65 -5.64 -5.43 2.30
C GLN A 65 -6.69 -4.33 2.08
N ASP A 66 -7.11 -3.65 3.13
CA ASP A 66 -8.07 -2.54 3.12
C ASP A 66 -7.63 -1.44 4.11
N PRO A 67 -8.18 -0.23 3.99
CA PRO A 67 -7.85 0.86 4.91
C PRO A 67 -8.31 0.54 6.34
N TYR A 68 -7.69 1.17 7.32
CA TYR A 68 -8.23 1.18 8.68
C TYR A 68 -9.65 1.73 8.69
N HIS A 69 -10.55 1.06 9.39
CA HIS A 69 -11.98 1.40 9.43
C HIS A 69 -12.38 2.24 10.65
N GLY A 70 -11.43 2.54 11.54
CA GLY A 70 -11.65 3.44 12.68
C GLY A 70 -11.56 4.93 12.28
N PRO A 71 -12.28 5.81 12.98
CA PRO A 71 -12.25 7.25 12.72
C PRO A 71 -10.84 7.83 12.77
N GLY A 72 -10.47 8.62 11.77
CA GLY A 72 -9.22 9.36 11.71
C GLY A 72 -7.96 8.52 11.43
N GLN A 73 -8.06 7.20 11.27
CA GLN A 73 -6.90 6.33 11.06
C GLN A 73 -6.44 6.26 9.61
N ALA A 74 -7.36 6.08 8.67
CA ALA A 74 -7.01 5.91 7.26
C ALA A 74 -6.76 7.26 6.58
N HIS A 75 -5.62 7.36 5.90
CA HIS A 75 -5.27 8.53 5.07
C HIS A 75 -4.78 8.14 3.66
N GLY A 76 -5.13 6.94 3.19
CA GLY A 76 -4.88 6.48 1.83
C GLY A 76 -3.49 5.86 1.59
N LEU A 77 -2.74 5.58 2.66
CA LEU A 77 -1.47 4.84 2.64
C LEU A 77 -1.62 3.58 3.49
N CYS A 78 -1.33 2.40 2.94
CA CYS A 78 -1.48 1.15 3.69
C CYS A 78 -0.58 1.12 4.94
N PHE A 79 -1.08 0.52 6.03
CA PHE A 79 -0.46 0.43 7.36
C PHE A 79 -0.21 1.77 8.06
N SER A 80 -0.28 2.90 7.36
CA SER A 80 0.02 4.24 7.88
C SER A 80 -1.18 4.86 8.58
N VAL A 81 -0.89 5.67 9.61
CA VAL A 81 -1.88 6.52 10.28
C VAL A 81 -1.35 7.96 10.36
N PRO A 82 -2.22 8.98 10.46
CA PRO A 82 -1.78 10.37 10.69
C PRO A 82 -0.96 10.51 12.00
N GLU A 83 -0.10 11.53 12.07
CA GLU A 83 0.86 11.72 13.16
C GLU A 83 0.27 11.69 14.58
N LYS A 84 -0.95 12.20 14.73
CA LYS A 84 -1.63 12.27 16.05
C LYS A 84 -2.35 10.98 16.45
N ILE A 85 -2.29 9.95 15.60
CA ILE A 85 -2.94 8.66 15.84
C ILE A 85 -1.89 7.67 16.31
N SER A 86 -2.16 7.00 17.42
CA SER A 86 -1.28 5.93 17.91
C SER A 86 -1.13 4.81 16.88
N PRO A 87 0.08 4.30 16.64
CA PRO A 87 0.30 3.20 15.70
C PRO A 87 -0.55 1.98 16.04
N PRO A 88 -1.36 1.46 15.09
CA PRO A 88 -2.10 0.21 15.30
C PRO A 88 -1.16 -0.99 15.51
N PRO A 89 -1.65 -2.10 16.09
CA PRO A 89 -0.80 -3.23 16.48
C PRO A 89 0.05 -3.82 15.36
N SER A 90 -0.47 -3.89 14.13
CA SER A 90 0.31 -4.34 12.97
C SER A 90 1.46 -3.39 12.65
N LEU A 91 1.26 -2.08 12.74
CA LEU A 91 2.31 -1.09 12.52
C LEU A 91 3.36 -1.12 13.63
N VAL A 92 2.97 -1.36 14.88
CA VAL A 92 3.91 -1.59 15.99
C VAL A 92 4.83 -2.77 15.68
N ASN A 93 4.31 -3.88 15.15
CA ASN A 93 5.12 -5.02 14.76
C ASN A 93 6.02 -4.72 13.55
N ILE A 94 5.55 -3.91 12.59
CA ILE A 94 6.38 -3.41 11.47
C ILE A 94 7.57 -2.61 12.03
N PHE A 95 7.36 -1.72 13.00
CA PHE A 95 8.42 -0.95 13.62
C PHE A 95 9.38 -1.80 14.46
N ARG A 96 8.86 -2.85 15.12
CA ARG A 96 9.70 -3.81 15.84
C ARG A 96 10.65 -4.55 14.88
N GLU A 97 10.13 -5.04 13.77
CA GLU A 97 10.94 -5.68 12.74
C GLU A 97 11.94 -4.71 12.12
N LEU A 98 11.52 -3.50 11.78
CA LEU A 98 12.39 -2.46 11.26
C LEU A 98 13.58 -2.19 12.19
N HIS A 99 13.32 -1.99 13.49
CA HIS A 99 14.36 -1.76 14.49
C HIS A 99 15.33 -2.96 14.59
N ASN A 100 14.79 -4.17 14.65
CA ASN A 100 15.59 -5.38 14.77
C ASN A 100 16.45 -5.67 13.53
N ASP A 101 15.94 -5.35 12.34
CA ASP A 101 16.62 -5.59 11.07
C ASP A 101 17.69 -4.53 10.75
N THR A 102 17.40 -3.26 11.02
CA THR A 102 18.21 -2.14 10.52
C THR A 102 18.85 -1.28 11.61
N GLY A 103 18.45 -1.46 12.87
CA GLY A 103 18.88 -0.61 13.99
C GLY A 103 18.24 0.79 14.01
N VAL A 104 17.34 1.11 13.06
CA VAL A 104 16.61 2.38 13.06
C VAL A 104 15.86 2.54 14.39
N PRO A 105 15.96 3.70 15.08
CA PRO A 105 15.23 3.95 16.31
C PRO A 105 13.72 3.74 16.13
N PHE A 106 13.06 3.26 17.18
CA PHE A 106 11.61 3.04 17.13
C PHE A 106 10.89 4.37 16.86
N PRO A 107 10.07 4.45 15.77
CA PRO A 107 9.45 5.72 15.40
C PRO A 107 8.45 6.22 16.44
N SER A 108 8.40 7.52 16.67
CA SER A 108 7.40 8.17 17.53
C SER A 108 6.06 8.42 16.83
N SER A 109 6.05 8.39 15.49
CA SER A 109 4.87 8.62 14.66
C SER A 109 4.54 7.38 13.84
N GLY A 110 3.24 7.13 13.61
CA GLY A 110 2.73 6.11 12.70
C GLY A 110 2.57 6.57 11.25
N ASN A 111 3.04 7.76 10.91
CA ASN A 111 2.90 8.34 9.58
C ASN A 111 4.04 7.91 8.64
N LEU A 112 3.71 7.06 7.67
CA LEU A 112 4.68 6.51 6.70
C LEU A 112 4.82 7.37 5.42
N THR A 113 4.32 8.59 5.39
CA THR A 113 4.41 9.48 4.22
C THR A 113 5.85 9.65 3.74
N ARG A 114 6.83 9.70 4.65
CA ARG A 114 8.25 9.80 4.31
C ARG A 114 8.75 8.60 3.48
N TRP A 115 8.25 7.39 3.75
CA TRP A 115 8.56 6.22 2.91
C TRP A 115 7.94 6.37 1.52
N ALA A 116 6.67 6.78 1.47
CA ALA A 116 5.97 6.97 0.20
C ALA A 116 6.67 8.01 -0.71
N GLN A 117 7.14 9.11 -0.13
CA GLN A 117 7.88 10.15 -0.86
C GLN A 117 9.22 9.69 -1.43
N GLN A 118 9.80 8.60 -0.91
CA GLN A 118 11.05 8.01 -1.40
C GLN A 118 10.83 6.93 -2.48
N GLY A 119 9.58 6.62 -2.81
CA GLY A 119 9.24 5.62 -3.82
C GLY A 119 8.67 4.30 -3.28
N VAL A 120 8.23 4.28 -2.01
CA VAL A 120 7.50 3.13 -1.46
C VAL A 120 6.00 3.33 -1.72
N LEU A 121 5.45 2.64 -2.71
CA LEU A 121 4.01 2.65 -2.96
C LEU A 121 3.28 1.85 -1.87
N LEU A 122 2.65 2.57 -0.95
CA LEU A 122 1.90 2.01 0.17
C LEU A 122 0.44 1.76 -0.25
N LEU A 123 0.22 0.67 -0.99
CA LEU A 123 -1.04 0.38 -1.68
C LEU A 123 -1.93 -0.59 -0.89
N ASN A 124 -3.19 -0.23 -0.63
CA ASN A 124 -4.21 -1.18 -0.24
C ASN A 124 -4.88 -1.81 -1.47
N ALA A 125 -5.19 -3.10 -1.42
CA ALA A 125 -5.93 -3.78 -2.49
C ALA A 125 -7.37 -3.27 -2.62
N SER A 126 -8.01 -2.90 -1.52
CA SER A 126 -9.25 -2.12 -1.51
C SER A 126 -8.93 -0.68 -1.11
N LEU A 127 -9.27 0.30 -1.95
CA LEU A 127 -8.93 1.71 -1.69
C LEU A 127 -9.84 2.38 -0.67
N SER A 128 -10.97 1.77 -0.33
CA SER A 128 -11.94 2.32 0.61
C SER A 128 -12.57 1.25 1.48
N VAL A 129 -13.14 1.68 2.61
CA VAL A 129 -13.85 0.84 3.57
C VAL A 129 -14.94 1.65 4.25
N ARG A 130 -16.05 1.04 4.64
CA ARG A 130 -17.08 1.67 5.47
C ARG A 130 -16.63 1.72 6.93
N SER A 131 -16.97 2.79 7.63
CA SER A 131 -16.67 2.96 9.06
C SER A 131 -17.12 1.75 9.87
N ASN A 132 -16.21 1.20 10.68
CA ASN A 132 -16.39 0.04 11.55
C ASN A 132 -16.79 -1.27 10.85
N GLU A 133 -16.72 -1.35 9.52
CA GLU A 133 -17.06 -2.55 8.76
C GLU A 133 -15.86 -2.99 7.89
N PRO A 134 -14.91 -3.75 8.44
CA PRO A 134 -13.75 -4.21 7.66
C PRO A 134 -14.19 -5.01 6.45
N MET A 135 -13.43 -4.91 5.35
CA MET A 135 -13.69 -5.57 4.06
C MET A 135 -15.03 -5.21 3.39
N SER A 136 -15.80 -4.23 3.88
CA SER A 136 -17.10 -3.85 3.33
C SER A 136 -17.07 -3.48 1.84
N HIS A 137 -15.92 -3.00 1.33
CA HIS A 137 -15.73 -2.61 -0.07
C HIS A 137 -14.85 -3.59 -0.87
N SER A 138 -14.59 -4.79 -0.36
CA SER A 138 -13.70 -5.77 -1.02
C SER A 138 -14.22 -6.25 -2.40
N LYS A 139 -15.53 -6.14 -2.66
CA LYS A 139 -16.20 -6.66 -3.87
C LYS A 139 -16.66 -5.57 -4.84
N ILE A 140 -16.36 -4.30 -4.61
CA ILE A 140 -16.88 -3.19 -5.45
C ILE A 140 -16.02 -2.88 -6.69
N GLY A 141 -14.96 -3.65 -6.95
CA GLY A 141 -14.09 -3.47 -8.12
C GLY A 141 -12.66 -2.98 -7.79
N TRP A 142 -12.38 -2.59 -6.54
CA TRP A 142 -11.04 -2.12 -6.16
C TRP A 142 -9.93 -3.15 -6.38
N ALA A 143 -10.19 -4.43 -6.08
CA ALA A 143 -9.20 -5.48 -6.29
C ALA A 143 -8.79 -5.59 -7.77
N GLN A 144 -9.73 -5.47 -8.71
CA GLN A 144 -9.43 -5.49 -10.15
C GLN A 144 -8.60 -4.28 -10.56
N PHE A 145 -8.88 -3.10 -10.00
CA PHE A 145 -8.11 -1.89 -10.27
C PHE A 145 -6.67 -2.02 -9.74
N THR A 146 -6.50 -2.44 -8.49
CA THR A 146 -5.17 -2.55 -7.86
C THR A 146 -4.37 -3.73 -8.42
N ASP A 147 -5.00 -4.80 -8.87
CA ASP A 147 -4.35 -5.88 -9.62
C ASP A 147 -3.78 -5.36 -10.94
N THR A 148 -4.53 -4.50 -11.65
CA THR A 148 -4.01 -3.82 -12.85
C THR A 148 -2.83 -2.91 -12.51
N VAL A 149 -2.86 -2.19 -11.38
CA VAL A 149 -1.73 -1.36 -10.93
C VAL A 149 -0.47 -2.22 -10.75
N ILE A 150 -0.57 -3.35 -10.05
CA ILE A 150 0.53 -4.29 -9.82
C ILE A 150 1.07 -4.81 -11.17
N THR A 151 0.19 -5.25 -12.06
CA THR A 151 0.56 -5.75 -13.39
C THR A 151 1.27 -4.66 -14.21
N LYS A 152 0.77 -3.41 -14.21
CA LYS A 152 1.42 -2.29 -14.92
C LYS A 152 2.81 -1.97 -14.37
N ILE A 153 3.01 -2.02 -13.06
CA ILE A 153 4.34 -1.85 -12.46
C ILE A 153 5.25 -3.00 -12.93
N SER A 154 4.76 -4.23 -12.86
CA SER A 154 5.51 -5.42 -13.26
C SER A 154 5.88 -5.41 -14.76
N ASP A 155 4.97 -4.97 -15.62
CA ASP A 155 5.21 -4.95 -17.06
C ASP A 155 6.16 -3.84 -17.49
N LEU A 156 5.96 -2.62 -16.95
CA LEU A 156 6.56 -1.39 -17.46
C LEU A 156 7.83 -0.97 -16.71
N LYS A 157 8.13 -1.59 -15.55
CA LYS A 157 9.33 -1.26 -14.76
C LYS A 157 10.25 -2.47 -14.61
N LYS A 158 11.41 -2.24 -14.01
CA LYS A 158 12.41 -3.26 -13.65
C LYS A 158 12.94 -2.97 -12.25
N ASN A 159 13.46 -4.00 -11.59
CA ASN A 159 14.14 -3.90 -10.32
C ASN A 159 13.27 -3.29 -9.20
N ILE A 160 11.97 -3.59 -9.22
CA ILE A 160 11.04 -3.21 -8.16
C ILE A 160 11.05 -4.30 -7.08
N VAL A 161 10.93 -3.90 -5.81
CA VAL A 161 10.76 -4.83 -4.69
C VAL A 161 9.29 -4.88 -4.29
N PHE A 162 8.70 -6.07 -4.29
CA PHE A 162 7.34 -6.30 -3.82
C PHE A 162 7.37 -6.95 -2.44
N LEU A 163 6.81 -6.26 -1.45
CA LEU A 163 6.67 -6.73 -0.07
C LEU A 163 5.26 -7.31 0.13
N LEU A 164 5.16 -8.63 0.13
CA LEU A 164 3.90 -9.37 0.21
C LEU A 164 3.74 -10.00 1.61
N TRP A 165 3.12 -9.27 2.52
CA TRP A 165 2.94 -9.67 3.90
C TRP A 165 1.56 -10.27 4.16
N GLY A 166 1.53 -11.57 4.48
CA GLY A 166 0.33 -12.37 4.69
C GLY A 166 -0.21 -13.01 3.42
N LYS A 167 -1.06 -14.02 3.60
CA LYS A 167 -1.58 -14.87 2.53
C LYS A 167 -2.28 -14.06 1.43
N PHE A 168 -3.12 -13.10 1.81
CA PHE A 168 -3.85 -12.25 0.86
C PHE A 168 -2.91 -11.49 -0.09
N ALA A 169 -1.85 -10.86 0.46
CA ALA A 169 -0.87 -10.16 -0.37
C ALA A 169 -0.06 -11.14 -1.25
N GLN A 170 0.28 -12.31 -0.73
CA GLN A 170 1.03 -13.33 -1.47
C GLN A 170 0.27 -13.91 -2.65
N GLU A 171 -1.07 -13.92 -2.64
CA GLU A 171 -1.88 -14.32 -3.79
C GLU A 171 -1.65 -13.42 -5.01
N LYS A 172 -1.17 -12.19 -4.81
CA LYS A 172 -0.84 -11.24 -5.88
C LYS A 172 0.50 -11.53 -6.57
N GLN A 173 1.31 -12.46 -6.07
CA GLN A 173 2.58 -12.87 -6.69
C GLN A 173 2.41 -13.29 -8.16
N ALA A 174 1.29 -13.94 -8.50
CA ALA A 174 1.00 -14.37 -9.87
C ALA A 174 0.91 -13.21 -10.90
N LEU A 175 0.79 -11.96 -10.44
CA LEU A 175 0.75 -10.75 -11.26
C LEU A 175 2.15 -10.15 -11.50
N ILE A 176 3.20 -10.73 -10.90
CA ILE A 176 4.54 -10.13 -10.84
C ILE A 176 5.52 -11.01 -11.62
N ASP A 177 6.25 -10.42 -12.53
CA ASP A 177 7.35 -11.07 -13.25
C ASP A 177 8.61 -11.10 -12.38
N GLU A 178 8.85 -12.22 -11.69
CA GLU A 178 10.00 -12.42 -10.80
C GLU A 178 11.35 -12.48 -11.53
N THR A 179 11.36 -12.54 -12.85
CA THR A 179 12.61 -12.43 -13.63
C THR A 179 13.10 -10.98 -13.69
N LYS A 180 12.23 -10.01 -13.45
CA LYS A 180 12.52 -8.56 -13.48
C LYS A 180 12.49 -7.89 -12.10
N HIS A 181 11.87 -8.52 -11.10
CA HIS A 181 11.55 -7.94 -9.82
C HIS A 181 11.91 -8.85 -8.65
N LEU A 182 12.15 -8.28 -7.47
CA LEU A 182 12.30 -9.04 -6.24
C LEU A 182 10.95 -9.14 -5.51
N VAL A 183 10.54 -10.36 -5.18
CA VAL A 183 9.37 -10.62 -4.35
C VAL A 183 9.81 -11.15 -2.99
N LEU A 184 9.49 -10.41 -1.92
CA LEU A 184 9.76 -10.80 -0.54
C LEU A 184 8.45 -11.15 0.18
N LYS A 185 8.36 -12.37 0.71
CA LYS A 185 7.16 -12.90 1.36
C LYS A 185 7.39 -13.16 2.83
N ALA A 186 6.45 -12.73 3.69
CA ALA A 186 6.44 -13.01 5.12
C ALA A 186 5.01 -13.23 5.62
N ALA A 187 4.85 -13.70 6.85
CA ALA A 187 3.55 -13.67 7.51
C ALA A 187 3.02 -12.23 7.63
N HIS A 188 1.72 -12.07 7.92
CA HIS A 188 1.15 -10.74 8.14
C HIS A 188 1.67 -10.15 9.47
N PRO A 189 1.96 -8.84 9.55
CA PRO A 189 2.47 -8.20 10.79
C PRO A 189 1.46 -8.09 11.93
N SER A 190 0.24 -8.60 11.79
CA SER A 190 -0.75 -8.59 12.87
C SER A 190 -0.25 -9.35 14.11
N PRO A 191 -0.71 -9.00 15.32
CA PRO A 191 -0.35 -9.73 16.55
C PRO A 191 -0.61 -11.24 16.47
N TYR A 192 -1.59 -11.67 15.68
CA TYR A 192 -1.95 -13.08 15.53
C TYR A 192 -0.95 -13.89 14.72
N SER A 193 -0.11 -13.24 13.88
CA SER A 193 0.74 -13.92 12.92
C SER A 193 2.18 -13.39 12.84
N ALA A 194 2.48 -12.27 13.46
CA ALA A 194 3.82 -11.66 13.36
C ALA A 194 4.95 -12.61 13.80
N ASN A 195 4.72 -13.41 14.85
CA ASN A 195 5.69 -14.40 15.32
C ASN A 195 5.85 -15.63 14.39
N ASN A 196 4.97 -15.79 13.39
CA ASN A 196 4.98 -16.92 12.47
C ASN A 196 5.78 -16.62 11.19
N GLY A 197 6.82 -15.77 11.28
CA GLY A 197 7.75 -15.49 10.19
C GLY A 197 7.67 -14.07 9.60
N PHE A 198 6.99 -13.12 10.27
CA PHE A 198 7.16 -11.69 9.97
C PHE A 198 8.34 -11.12 10.76
N LEU A 199 8.37 -11.32 12.07
CA LEU A 199 9.52 -10.93 12.90
C LEU A 199 10.72 -11.81 12.53
N GLY A 200 11.83 -11.16 12.14
CA GLY A 200 13.04 -11.80 11.64
C GLY A 200 13.06 -12.01 10.11
N CYS A 201 12.07 -11.52 9.36
CA CYS A 201 12.06 -11.65 7.89
C CYS A 201 13.13 -10.81 7.18
N ARG A 202 13.60 -9.73 7.82
CA ARG A 202 14.66 -8.83 7.34
C ARG A 202 14.34 -8.19 5.99
N HIS A 203 13.10 -7.83 5.77
CA HIS A 203 12.69 -7.30 4.48
C HIS A 203 13.19 -5.88 4.22
N PHE A 204 13.47 -5.08 5.24
CA PHE A 204 13.96 -3.71 5.09
C PHE A 204 15.41 -3.68 4.60
N SER A 205 16.30 -4.46 5.23
CA SER A 205 17.69 -4.58 4.78
C SER A 205 17.78 -5.25 3.42
N LYS A 206 17.07 -6.38 3.20
CA LYS A 206 17.03 -7.07 1.91
C LYS A 206 16.54 -6.18 0.77
N THR A 207 15.56 -5.31 1.04
CA THR A 207 15.08 -4.32 0.06
C THR A 207 16.21 -3.39 -0.34
N ASN A 208 16.89 -2.80 0.63
CA ASN A 208 17.97 -1.85 0.37
C ASN A 208 19.15 -2.52 -0.31
N ASP A 209 19.53 -3.74 0.10
CA ASP A 209 20.58 -4.52 -0.56
C ASP A 209 20.26 -4.72 -2.04
N TYR A 210 19.04 -5.11 -2.37
CA TYR A 210 18.62 -5.31 -3.76
C TYR A 210 18.61 -4.00 -4.56
N LEU A 211 18.09 -2.90 -3.98
CA LEU A 211 18.08 -1.60 -4.65
C LEU A 211 19.51 -1.14 -4.98
N VAL A 212 20.42 -1.20 -4.01
CA VAL A 212 21.82 -0.82 -4.19
C VAL A 212 22.52 -1.70 -5.24
N GLN A 213 22.31 -3.01 -5.20
CA GLN A 213 22.85 -3.94 -6.21
C GLN A 213 22.42 -3.61 -7.64
N ASN A 214 21.26 -2.97 -7.79
CA ASN A 214 20.71 -2.54 -9.08
C ASN A 214 20.96 -1.05 -9.40
N GLY A 215 21.83 -0.36 -8.64
CA GLY A 215 22.16 1.04 -8.85
C GLY A 215 21.03 2.02 -8.51
N ILE A 216 20.10 1.61 -7.64
CA ILE A 216 18.97 2.42 -7.17
C ILE A 216 19.25 2.86 -5.74
N ASP A 217 18.98 4.14 -5.44
CA ASP A 217 19.16 4.68 -4.09
C ASP A 217 18.30 3.89 -3.08
N PRO A 218 18.87 3.48 -1.94
CA PRO A 218 18.15 2.79 -0.89
C PRO A 218 17.07 3.68 -0.27
N ILE A 219 16.15 3.05 0.45
CA ILE A 219 15.14 3.74 1.24
C ILE A 219 15.72 4.09 2.62
N ASP A 220 15.62 5.34 3.02
CA ASP A 220 15.79 5.73 4.42
C ASP A 220 14.50 5.37 5.17
N TRP A 221 14.55 4.28 5.92
CA TRP A 221 13.41 3.77 6.66
C TRP A 221 13.12 4.54 7.95
N SER A 222 13.96 5.51 8.34
CA SER A 222 13.67 6.39 9.48
C SER A 222 12.45 7.26 9.22
N LEU A 223 11.72 7.62 10.28
CA LEU A 223 10.57 8.53 10.22
C LEU A 223 10.84 9.85 10.98
N GLN A 224 12.12 10.10 11.30
CA GLN A 224 12.57 11.32 11.97
C GLN A 224 12.91 12.41 10.96
#